data_28e02cff5a1ca7f5b0db9e4933a48e14
#
_entry.id   28e02cff5a1ca7f5b0db9e4933a48e14
#
_cell.length_a   1.000
_cell.length_b   1.000
_cell.length_c   1.000
_cell.angle_alpha   90.00
_cell.angle_beta   90.00
_cell.angle_gamma   90.00
#
_symmetry.space_group_name_H-M   'P 1'
#
loop_
_entity.id
_entity.type
_entity.pdbx_description
1 polymer ?
#
loop_
_entity_poly.entity_id
_entity_poly.type
_entity_poly.pdbx_seq_one_letter_code
_entity_poly.pdbx_strand_id
1 'polypeptide(L)'
;MMIADFERMASELDQQIEIEHTKTGISDVAHFAYSTFAKAALQRRDNLLASANDMKSKLEAAQDALAEALEDLKKVELLDQREHQRERDEQNKLEQQDYDEVARLRFRGQ
;
A
#
# COMPACT_ATOMS: atom_id res chain seq x y z
N MET A 1 -11.92 8.03 -9.10
CA MET A 1 -11.30 7.69 -7.82
C MET A 1 -11.59 8.78 -6.82
N MET A 2 -11.88 8.43 -5.57
CA MET A 2 -12.38 9.38 -4.56
C MET A 2 -11.39 10.51 -4.26
N ILE A 3 -10.10 10.23 -4.16
CA ILE A 3 -9.08 11.27 -3.89
C ILE A 3 -9.05 12.29 -5.03
N ALA A 4 -8.95 11.83 -6.25
CA ALA A 4 -8.93 12.70 -7.44
C ALA A 4 -10.22 13.50 -7.58
N ASP A 5 -11.36 12.89 -7.25
CA ASP A 5 -12.66 13.57 -7.28
C ASP A 5 -12.73 14.70 -6.26
N PHE A 6 -12.24 14.48 -5.05
CA PHE A 6 -12.19 15.51 -4.01
C PHE A 6 -11.25 16.65 -4.38
N GLU A 7 -10.09 16.34 -4.94
CA GLU A 7 -9.13 17.34 -5.40
C GLU A 7 -9.71 18.18 -6.55
N ARG A 8 -10.41 17.54 -7.49
CA ARG A 8 -11.08 18.23 -8.59
C ARG A 8 -12.18 19.15 -8.07
N MET A 9 -13.01 18.67 -7.14
CA MET A 9 -14.07 19.48 -6.53
C MET A 9 -13.50 20.68 -5.78
N ALA A 10 -12.39 20.49 -5.06
CA ALA A 10 -11.69 21.58 -4.39
C ALA A 10 -11.17 22.62 -5.40
N SER A 11 -10.59 22.17 -6.52
CA SER A 11 -10.11 23.05 -7.60
C SER A 11 -11.24 23.84 -8.23
N GLU A 12 -12.39 23.21 -8.45
CA GLU A 12 -13.59 23.90 -8.96
C GLU A 12 -14.07 24.98 -7.99
N LEU A 13 -14.04 24.71 -6.69
CA LEU A 13 -14.37 25.70 -5.67
C LEU A 13 -13.36 26.85 -5.65
N ASP A 14 -12.07 26.60 -5.83
CA ASP A 14 -11.05 27.64 -5.96
C ASP A 14 -11.37 28.57 -7.14
N GLN A 15 -11.79 28.03 -8.27
CA GLN A 15 -12.20 28.83 -9.43
C GLN A 15 -13.40 29.70 -9.12
N GLN A 16 -14.39 29.16 -8.44
CA GLN A 16 -15.59 29.90 -8.03
C GLN A 16 -15.24 31.03 -7.05
N ILE A 17 -14.34 30.77 -6.13
CA ILE A 17 -13.84 31.77 -5.17
C ILE A 17 -13.13 32.90 -5.90
N GLU A 18 -12.28 32.57 -6.87
CA GLU A 18 -11.56 33.56 -7.66
C GLU A 18 -12.51 34.43 -8.48
N ILE A 19 -13.53 33.86 -9.08
CA ILE A 19 -14.59 34.57 -9.80
C ILE A 19 -15.32 35.53 -8.84
N GLU A 20 -15.66 35.09 -7.64
CA GLU A 20 -16.34 35.91 -6.65
C GLU A 20 -15.45 37.07 -6.16
N HIS A 21 -14.14 36.81 -5.94
CA HIS A 21 -13.18 37.87 -5.56
C HIS A 21 -13.10 38.96 -6.66
N THR A 22 -13.06 38.54 -7.92
CA THR A 22 -13.03 39.47 -9.04
C THR A 22 -14.33 40.26 -9.15
N LYS A 23 -15.47 39.61 -8.92
CA LYS A 23 -16.77 40.23 -8.99
C LYS A 23 -17.03 41.27 -7.92
N THR A 24 -16.61 40.95 -6.67
CA THR A 24 -16.82 41.86 -5.52
C THR A 24 -15.66 42.86 -5.36
N GLY A 25 -14.47 42.57 -5.91
CA GLY A 25 -13.28 43.36 -5.69
C GLY A 25 -12.67 43.19 -4.29
N ILE A 26 -13.20 42.29 -3.48
CA ILE A 26 -12.78 42.06 -2.10
C ILE A 26 -12.23 40.64 -1.99
N SER A 27 -10.93 40.50 -1.71
CA SER A 27 -10.24 39.22 -1.53
C SER A 27 -9.74 38.96 -0.11
N ASP A 28 -9.83 39.95 0.77
CA ASP A 28 -9.44 39.83 2.17
C ASP A 28 -10.59 39.19 2.97
N VAL A 29 -10.36 37.99 3.49
CA VAL A 29 -11.33 37.22 4.29
C VAL A 29 -11.71 37.97 5.58
N ALA A 30 -10.82 38.79 6.12
CA ALA A 30 -11.07 39.59 7.31
C ALA A 30 -11.91 40.84 7.06
N HIS A 31 -12.13 41.21 5.78
CA HIS A 31 -12.93 42.36 5.43
C HIS A 31 -14.40 42.14 5.80
N PHE A 32 -15.07 43.15 6.40
CA PHE A 32 -16.45 43.00 6.84
C PHE A 32 -17.45 42.73 5.70
N ALA A 33 -17.13 43.17 4.50
CA ALA A 33 -17.95 42.96 3.31
C ALA A 33 -17.50 41.75 2.47
N TYR A 34 -16.68 40.87 3.02
CA TYR A 34 -16.27 39.64 2.31
C TYR A 34 -17.49 38.77 2.00
N SER A 35 -17.50 38.21 0.82
CA SER A 35 -18.64 37.42 0.33
C SER A 35 -18.91 36.21 1.22
N THR A 36 -20.16 36.08 1.68
CA THR A 36 -20.61 34.89 2.44
C THR A 36 -20.52 33.63 1.59
N PHE A 37 -20.78 33.73 0.30
CA PHE A 37 -20.59 32.63 -0.62
C PHE A 37 -19.15 32.17 -0.71
N ALA A 38 -18.21 33.11 -0.88
CA ALA A 38 -16.77 32.79 -0.95
C ALA A 38 -16.29 32.19 0.36
N LYS A 39 -16.74 32.69 1.51
CA LYS A 39 -16.40 32.16 2.83
C LYS A 39 -16.84 30.71 3.00
N ALA A 40 -18.07 30.40 2.61
CA ALA A 40 -18.60 29.04 2.67
C ALA A 40 -17.85 28.12 1.69
N ALA A 41 -17.52 28.62 0.50
CA ALA A 41 -16.77 27.88 -0.51
C ALA A 41 -15.34 27.56 -0.05
N LEU A 42 -14.67 28.50 0.61
CA LEU A 42 -13.35 28.29 1.22
C LEU A 42 -13.38 27.16 2.25
N GLN A 43 -14.37 27.18 3.12
CA GLN A 43 -14.52 26.17 4.16
C GLN A 43 -14.77 24.78 3.53
N ARG A 44 -15.63 24.73 2.53
CA ARG A 44 -15.95 23.50 1.81
C ARG A 44 -14.71 22.95 1.08
N ARG A 45 -13.94 23.84 0.43
CA ARG A 45 -12.68 23.46 -0.22
C ARG A 45 -11.71 22.86 0.78
N ASP A 46 -11.52 23.51 1.92
CA ASP A 46 -10.61 23.04 2.97
C ASP A 46 -11.04 21.68 3.51
N ASN A 47 -12.34 21.46 3.70
CA ASN A 47 -12.86 20.17 4.12
C ASN A 47 -12.61 19.07 3.08
N LEU A 48 -12.79 19.38 1.80
CA LEU A 48 -12.51 18.43 0.71
C LEU A 48 -11.03 18.07 0.64
N LEU A 49 -10.14 19.05 0.77
CA LEU A 49 -8.70 18.81 0.78
C LEU A 49 -8.25 18.02 2.01
N ALA A 50 -8.84 18.28 3.16
CA ALA A 50 -8.57 17.53 4.38
C ALA A 50 -9.00 16.06 4.23
N SER A 51 -10.18 15.83 3.62
CA SER A 51 -10.67 14.48 3.35
C SER A 51 -9.77 13.73 2.36
N ALA A 52 -9.33 14.39 1.29
CA ALA A 52 -8.42 13.83 0.31
C ALA A 52 -7.09 13.44 0.96
N ASN A 53 -6.57 14.31 1.83
CA ASN A 53 -5.31 14.08 2.53
C ASN A 53 -5.40 12.92 3.51
N ASP A 54 -6.50 12.81 4.24
CA ASP A 54 -6.79 11.69 5.14
C ASP A 54 -6.85 10.36 4.36
N MET A 55 -7.49 10.36 3.21
CA MET A 55 -7.54 9.18 2.33
C MET A 55 -6.16 8.78 1.81
N LYS A 56 -5.32 9.77 1.44
CA LYS A 56 -3.94 9.50 1.01
C LYS A 56 -3.14 8.81 2.10
N SER A 57 -3.25 9.29 3.35
CA SER A 57 -2.57 8.70 4.50
C SER A 57 -3.03 7.27 4.76
N LYS A 58 -4.32 7.01 4.66
CA LYS A 58 -4.89 5.66 4.82
C LYS A 58 -4.45 4.72 3.71
N LEU A 59 -4.39 5.20 2.47
CA LEU A 59 -3.91 4.43 1.34
C LEU A 59 -2.44 4.05 1.52
N GLU A 60 -1.60 5.01 1.92
CA GLU A 60 -0.18 4.78 2.18
C GLU A 60 0.02 3.74 3.28
N ALA A 61 -0.72 3.87 4.39
CA ALA A 61 -0.66 2.90 5.48
C ALA A 61 -1.08 1.50 5.03
N ALA A 62 -2.10 1.39 4.19
CA ALA A 62 -2.56 0.12 3.64
C ALA A 62 -1.53 -0.49 2.70
N GLN A 63 -0.87 0.33 1.87
CA GLN A 63 0.20 -0.12 0.99
C GLN A 63 1.41 -0.62 1.77
N ASP A 64 1.79 0.07 2.84
CA ASP A 64 2.89 -0.33 3.72
C ASP A 64 2.57 -1.66 4.42
N ALA A 65 1.35 -1.81 4.92
CA ALA A 65 0.90 -3.05 5.55
C ALA A 65 0.90 -4.22 4.56
N LEU A 66 0.49 -3.98 3.31
CA LEU A 66 0.53 -4.99 2.26
C LEU A 66 1.97 -5.40 1.93
N ALA A 67 2.87 -4.43 1.80
CA ALA A 67 4.29 -4.70 1.53
C ALA A 67 4.91 -5.54 2.64
N GLU A 68 4.62 -5.23 3.91
CA GLU A 68 5.09 -5.99 5.06
C GLU A 68 4.54 -7.42 5.06
N ALA A 69 3.25 -7.59 4.77
CA ALA A 69 2.63 -8.90 4.67
C ALA A 69 3.25 -9.75 3.55
N LEU A 70 3.57 -9.14 2.41
CA LEU A 70 4.23 -9.82 1.30
C LEU A 70 5.67 -10.24 1.66
N GLU A 71 6.40 -9.42 2.41
CA GLU A 71 7.73 -9.79 2.92
C GLU A 71 7.65 -11.00 3.87
N ASP A 72 6.68 -10.98 4.78
CA ASP A 72 6.48 -12.07 5.72
C ASP A 72 6.11 -13.37 5.00
N LEU A 73 5.23 -13.29 4.01
CA LEU A 73 4.89 -14.44 3.17
C LEU A 73 6.11 -15.00 2.45
N LYS A 74 6.95 -14.14 1.90
CA LYS A 74 8.21 -14.54 1.23
C LYS A 74 9.14 -15.29 2.18
N LYS A 75 9.27 -14.82 3.42
CA LYS A 75 10.09 -15.50 4.44
C LYS A 75 9.56 -16.90 4.73
N VAL A 76 8.25 -17.04 4.87
CA VAL A 76 7.61 -18.34 5.11
C VAL A 76 7.83 -19.28 3.93
N GLU A 77 7.68 -18.79 2.70
CA GLU A 77 7.93 -19.57 1.48
C GLU A 77 9.38 -20.08 1.41
N LEU A 78 10.34 -19.21 1.75
CA LEU A 78 11.75 -19.60 1.76
C LEU A 78 12.05 -20.66 2.82
N LEU A 79 11.47 -20.54 4.01
CA LEU A 79 11.61 -21.53 5.06
C LEU A 79 11.01 -22.88 4.65
N ASP A 80 9.86 -22.85 4.00
CA ASP A 80 9.20 -24.04 3.48
C ASP A 80 10.05 -24.73 2.41
N GLN A 81 10.61 -23.96 1.47
CA GLN A 81 11.53 -24.48 0.45
C GLN A 81 12.76 -25.14 1.06
N ARG A 82 13.35 -24.53 2.09
CA ARG A 82 14.50 -25.10 2.81
C ARG A 82 14.15 -26.41 3.49
N GLU A 83 13.00 -26.48 4.12
CA GLU A 83 12.52 -27.69 4.78
C GLU A 83 12.31 -28.83 3.77
N HIS A 84 11.67 -28.55 2.65
CA HIS A 84 11.49 -29.51 1.57
C HIS A 84 12.83 -30.01 0.98
N GLN A 85 13.79 -29.11 0.82
CA GLN A 85 15.12 -29.46 0.35
C GLN A 85 15.84 -30.35 1.35
N ARG A 86 15.75 -30.04 2.62
CA ARG A 86 16.33 -30.85 3.69
C ARG A 86 15.74 -32.25 3.73
N GLU A 87 14.43 -32.38 3.60
CA GLU A 87 13.74 -33.66 3.57
C GLU A 87 14.20 -34.49 2.39
N ARG A 88 14.34 -33.90 1.20
CA ARG A 88 14.86 -34.58 0.01
C ARG A 88 16.31 -35.05 0.20
N ASP A 89 17.14 -34.21 0.80
CA ASP A 89 18.55 -34.56 1.06
C ASP A 89 18.65 -35.72 2.05
N GLU A 90 17.84 -35.76 3.08
CA GLU A 90 17.77 -36.87 4.05
C GLU A 90 17.28 -38.14 3.36
N GLN A 91 16.27 -38.06 2.52
CA GLN A 91 15.76 -39.19 1.77
C GLN A 91 16.82 -39.75 0.82
N ASN A 92 17.54 -38.87 0.12
CA ASN A 92 18.64 -39.27 -0.77
C ASN A 92 19.76 -39.97 -0.01
N LYS A 93 20.09 -39.49 1.18
CA LYS A 93 21.10 -40.15 2.05
C LYS A 93 20.67 -41.54 2.45
N LEU A 94 19.41 -41.72 2.85
CA LEU A 94 18.89 -43.03 3.23
C LEU A 94 18.93 -44.02 2.07
N GLU A 95 18.53 -43.57 0.89
CA GLU A 95 18.57 -44.37 -0.32
C GLU A 95 20.03 -44.79 -0.67
N GLN A 96 20.97 -43.85 -0.55
CA GLN A 96 22.38 -44.14 -0.80
C GLN A 96 22.94 -45.14 0.17
N GLN A 97 22.59 -45.05 1.44
CA GLN A 97 23.00 -46.02 2.47
C GLN A 97 22.43 -47.39 2.17
N ASP A 98 21.20 -47.51 1.75
CA ASP A 98 20.56 -48.76 1.37
C ASP A 98 21.28 -49.41 0.16
N TYR A 99 21.59 -48.61 -0.86
CA TYR A 99 22.36 -49.08 -2.01
C TYR A 99 23.75 -49.58 -1.60
N ASP A 100 24.45 -48.86 -0.75
CA ASP A 100 25.79 -49.23 -0.27
C ASP A 100 25.73 -50.52 0.52
N GLU A 101 24.73 -50.75 1.33
CA GLU A 101 24.57 -51.97 2.11
C GLU A 101 24.23 -53.15 1.21
N VAL A 102 23.35 -53.00 0.25
CA VAL A 102 23.02 -54.02 -0.71
C VAL A 102 24.29 -54.42 -1.52
N ALA A 103 25.06 -53.44 -1.96
CA ALA A 103 26.33 -53.68 -2.65
C ALA A 103 27.32 -54.49 -1.83
N ARG A 104 27.45 -54.17 -0.55
CA ARG A 104 28.32 -54.90 0.40
C ARG A 104 27.87 -56.35 0.59
N LEU A 105 26.57 -56.55 0.75
CA LEU A 105 25.99 -57.91 0.91
C LEU A 105 26.21 -58.75 -0.33
N ARG A 106 26.01 -58.20 -1.54
CA ARG A 106 26.29 -58.88 -2.80
C ARG A 106 27.74 -59.29 -2.95
N PHE A 107 28.63 -58.40 -2.60
CA PHE A 107 30.08 -58.63 -2.64
C PHE A 107 30.49 -59.75 -1.67
N ARG A 108 29.93 -59.80 -0.49
CA ARG A 108 30.19 -60.82 0.51
C ARG A 108 29.64 -62.20 0.12
N GLY A 109 28.55 -62.22 -0.61
CA GLY A 109 27.88 -63.43 -1.05
C GLY A 109 28.59 -64.16 -2.17
N GLN A 110 29.65 -63.60 -2.72
CA GLN A 110 30.48 -64.22 -3.71
C GLN A 110 31.73 -64.80 -3.05
#